data_5f68f98b8e8b75b0cb29a7207fd35f4f
#
_entry.id   5f68f98b8e8b75b0cb29a7207fd35f4f
#
_cell.length_a   1.000
_cell.length_b   1.000
_cell.length_c   1.000
_cell.angle_alpha   90.00
_cell.angle_beta   90.00
_cell.angle_gamma   90.00
#
_symmetry.space_group_name_H-M   'P 1'
#
loop_
_entity.id
_entity.type
_entity.pdbx_description
1 polymer ?
#
loop_
_entity_poly.entity_id
_entity_poly.type
_entity_poly.pdbx_seq_one_letter_code
_entity_poly.pdbx_strand_id
1 'polypeptide(L)'
;MELVASTQSCSDTVRSDLVKAGLVANCDKSIWIPTQCLDWLGISWDLLNATLTVPQPRVDRLLSVLGVFKDKLPFVTLHLVTSIVGKIISLSPCVGNVSLIMSRFLQSAVFFRHDWDTPLDLSRFQFFPQCLDEVNFWLDNCVKLNCKKLFEYSQPVVIVCTDASDFACGGHAHFVDKEEFDFFYQAFFSMESTLDSNGREMLAILYALRSFKALVRGKVVKLYTDNKNASIISMKGSMSLRLQRQALEIFQFCAMNNVTVEIEWIPRSLNEYADSLSRVVDFNDWSVSTAFFDYIASLFGPFTVDRFASHYSAKCARFYSKFWCPSSEGVDAFSVDWAGENNWLVPPVYLIGRTIFHLEACGARGVLVVPYWPSAVFWQLFFR
;
A
#
# COMPACT_ATOMS: atom_id res chain seq x y z
N MET A 1 36.69 15.38 -26.02
CA MET A 1 37.81 14.49 -26.36
C MET A 1 38.62 14.10 -25.13
N GLU A 2 38.95 14.96 -24.19
CA GLU A 2 39.69 14.62 -22.96
C GLU A 2 39.04 13.54 -22.08
N LEU A 3 37.75 13.57 -21.86
CA LEU A 3 37.03 12.60 -21.06
C LEU A 3 37.09 11.15 -21.68
N VAL A 4 37.04 11.04 -23.00
CA VAL A 4 37.11 9.75 -23.67
C VAL A 4 38.52 9.17 -23.61
N ALA A 5 39.52 9.99 -23.74
CA ALA A 5 40.92 9.59 -23.58
C ALA A 5 41.27 9.14 -22.16
N SER A 6 40.70 9.84 -21.14
CA SER A 6 40.83 9.47 -19.74
C SER A 6 40.15 8.11 -19.42
N THR A 7 38.95 7.87 -19.91
CA THR A 7 38.25 6.60 -19.69
C THR A 7 38.92 5.42 -20.39
N GLN A 8 39.50 5.59 -21.58
CA GLN A 8 40.28 4.55 -22.24
C GLN A 8 41.53 4.21 -21.44
N SER A 9 42.26 5.24 -20.92
CA SER A 9 43.41 5.03 -20.07
C SER A 9 43.10 4.25 -18.79
N CYS A 10 41.93 4.52 -18.15
CA CYS A 10 41.44 3.72 -17.01
C CYS A 10 41.19 2.26 -17.39
N SER A 11 40.56 2.00 -18.54
CA SER A 11 40.31 0.63 -19.06
C SER A 11 41.62 -0.13 -19.27
N ASP A 12 42.60 0.51 -19.90
CA ASP A 12 43.91 -0.07 -20.17
C ASP A 12 44.69 -0.36 -18.89
N THR A 13 44.56 0.52 -17.88
CA THR A 13 45.14 0.32 -16.54
C THR A 13 44.54 -0.91 -15.88
N VAL A 14 43.21 -1.02 -15.82
CA VAL A 14 42.51 -2.16 -15.23
C VAL A 14 42.91 -3.46 -15.91
N ARG A 15 43.00 -3.46 -17.24
CA ARG A 15 43.45 -4.63 -18.02
C ARG A 15 44.87 -5.05 -17.66
N SER A 16 45.78 -4.08 -17.57
CA SER A 16 47.16 -4.31 -17.16
C SER A 16 47.25 -4.88 -15.73
N ASP A 17 46.48 -4.34 -14.80
CA ASP A 17 46.53 -4.77 -13.41
C ASP A 17 45.94 -6.18 -13.21
N LEU A 18 44.89 -6.53 -13.95
CA LEU A 18 44.40 -7.93 -13.98
C LEU A 18 45.47 -8.91 -14.43
N VAL A 19 46.20 -8.58 -15.52
CA VAL A 19 47.31 -9.41 -16.02
C VAL A 19 48.42 -9.52 -14.97
N LYS A 20 48.83 -8.40 -14.34
CA LYS A 20 49.83 -8.41 -13.26
C LYS A 20 49.41 -9.23 -12.06
N ALA A 21 48.10 -9.27 -11.75
CA ALA A 21 47.52 -10.08 -10.70
C ALA A 21 47.39 -11.58 -11.09
N GLY A 22 47.82 -11.99 -12.28
CA GLY A 22 47.71 -13.37 -12.78
C GLY A 22 46.29 -13.76 -13.19
N LEU A 23 45.38 -12.82 -13.37
CA LEU A 23 44.01 -13.08 -13.83
C LEU A 23 43.92 -13.04 -15.34
N VAL A 24 43.24 -14.03 -15.94
CA VAL A 24 43.02 -14.10 -17.40
C VAL A 24 41.60 -13.64 -17.69
N ALA A 25 41.49 -12.49 -18.35
CA ALA A 25 40.18 -11.99 -18.81
C ALA A 25 39.68 -12.82 -19.99
N ASN A 26 38.40 -13.17 -20.01
CA ASN A 26 37.79 -13.82 -21.17
C ASN A 26 37.61 -12.80 -22.28
N CYS A 27 38.44 -12.93 -23.34
CA CYS A 27 38.48 -11.96 -24.45
C CYS A 27 37.14 -11.83 -25.19
N ASP A 28 36.39 -12.97 -25.33
CA ASP A 28 35.13 -12.98 -26.08
C ASP A 28 33.97 -12.31 -25.31
N LYS A 29 34.11 -12.20 -23.96
CA LYS A 29 33.09 -11.64 -23.09
C LYS A 29 33.49 -10.29 -22.46
N SER A 30 34.68 -9.81 -22.73
CA SER A 30 35.22 -8.58 -22.17
C SER A 30 35.20 -7.46 -23.20
N ILE A 31 34.59 -6.34 -22.87
CA ILE A 31 34.57 -5.13 -23.67
C ILE A 31 35.53 -4.13 -23.03
N TRP A 32 36.63 -3.83 -23.70
CA TRP A 32 37.69 -2.91 -23.20
C TRP A 32 37.59 -1.50 -23.75
N ILE A 33 36.70 -1.31 -24.75
CA ILE A 33 36.41 0.04 -25.27
C ILE A 33 35.26 0.63 -24.44
N PRO A 34 35.50 1.78 -23.77
CA PRO A 34 34.45 2.43 -23.02
C PRO A 34 33.23 2.70 -23.87
N THR A 35 32.07 2.30 -23.39
CA THR A 35 30.77 2.48 -24.05
C THR A 35 29.75 3.03 -23.08
N GLN A 36 28.79 3.79 -23.60
CA GLN A 36 27.68 4.32 -22.81
C GLN A 36 26.45 3.40 -22.79
N CYS A 37 26.44 2.39 -23.68
CA CYS A 37 25.38 1.36 -23.75
C CYS A 37 26.01 -0.02 -23.71
N LEU A 38 25.59 -0.85 -22.74
CA LEU A 38 26.16 -2.17 -22.52
C LEU A 38 25.15 -3.13 -21.86
N ASP A 39 25.08 -4.35 -22.38
CA ASP A 39 24.42 -5.48 -21.69
C ASP A 39 25.42 -6.12 -20.73
N TRP A 40 25.16 -5.96 -19.42
CA TRP A 40 26.00 -6.52 -18.38
C TRP A 40 25.17 -7.20 -17.29
N LEU A 41 25.56 -8.42 -16.91
CA LEU A 41 24.83 -9.28 -15.97
C LEU A 41 23.34 -9.46 -16.33
N GLY A 42 23.03 -9.44 -17.62
CA GLY A 42 21.68 -9.59 -18.13
C GLY A 42 20.79 -8.37 -17.94
N ILE A 43 21.38 -7.21 -17.81
CA ILE A 43 20.71 -5.90 -17.75
C ILE A 43 21.34 -5.01 -18.80
N SER A 44 20.53 -4.31 -19.57
CA SER A 44 20.95 -3.29 -20.51
C SER A 44 21.11 -1.96 -19.78
N TRP A 45 22.34 -1.49 -19.72
CA TRP A 45 22.72 -0.19 -19.18
C TRP A 45 22.77 0.82 -20.31
N ASP A 46 21.98 1.86 -20.21
CA ASP A 46 21.98 2.99 -21.13
C ASP A 46 22.29 4.28 -20.35
N LEU A 47 23.55 4.69 -20.37
CA LEU A 47 24.01 5.88 -19.69
C LEU A 47 23.67 7.17 -20.46
N LEU A 48 23.34 7.08 -21.77
CA LEU A 48 22.89 8.24 -22.57
C LEU A 48 21.51 8.70 -22.10
N ASN A 49 20.59 7.74 -21.90
CA ASN A 49 19.24 7.99 -21.43
C ASN A 49 19.10 7.84 -19.91
N ALA A 50 20.20 7.48 -19.24
CA ALA A 50 20.26 7.20 -17.81
C ALA A 50 19.19 6.16 -17.37
N THR A 51 19.11 5.02 -18.09
CA THR A 51 18.11 3.97 -17.84
C THR A 51 18.74 2.58 -17.70
N LEU A 52 18.04 1.73 -16.93
CA LEU A 52 18.26 0.29 -16.86
C LEU A 52 17.05 -0.43 -17.41
N THR A 53 17.29 -1.41 -18.30
CA THR A 53 16.24 -2.26 -18.83
C THR A 53 16.68 -3.73 -18.83
N VAL A 54 15.72 -4.62 -18.81
CA VAL A 54 15.97 -6.05 -19.06
C VAL A 54 15.98 -6.27 -20.57
N PRO A 55 17.02 -6.94 -21.15
CA PRO A 55 17.06 -7.23 -22.59
C PRO A 55 15.82 -7.99 -23.07
N GLN A 56 15.28 -7.61 -24.22
CA GLN A 56 14.05 -8.16 -24.79
C GLN A 56 14.01 -9.69 -24.83
N PRO A 57 15.09 -10.42 -25.18
CA PRO A 57 15.06 -11.89 -25.17
C PRO A 57 14.82 -12.52 -23.79
N ARG A 58 15.12 -11.81 -22.70
CA ARG A 58 14.82 -12.28 -21.35
C ARG A 58 13.36 -12.03 -20.99
N VAL A 59 12.79 -10.90 -21.40
CA VAL A 59 11.37 -10.58 -21.26
C VAL A 59 10.54 -11.62 -22.02
N ASP A 60 10.88 -11.89 -23.29
CA ASP A 60 10.17 -12.86 -24.13
C ASP A 60 10.21 -14.27 -23.54
N ARG A 61 11.36 -14.68 -22.99
CA ARG A 61 11.47 -15.96 -22.27
C ARG A 61 10.59 -16.04 -21.02
N LEU A 62 10.45 -14.95 -20.25
CA LEU A 62 9.54 -14.92 -19.12
C LEU A 62 8.09 -15.04 -19.59
N LEU A 63 7.68 -14.25 -20.57
CA LEU A 63 6.31 -14.27 -21.11
C LEU A 63 5.95 -15.65 -21.69
N SER A 64 6.88 -16.28 -22.42
CA SER A 64 6.70 -17.64 -22.94
C SER A 64 6.51 -18.67 -21.83
N VAL A 65 7.30 -18.62 -20.76
CA VAL A 65 7.19 -19.58 -19.64
C VAL A 65 5.91 -19.35 -18.84
N LEU A 66 5.46 -18.09 -18.69
CA LEU A 66 4.17 -17.77 -18.09
C LEU A 66 2.99 -18.29 -18.91
N GLY A 67 3.07 -18.24 -20.24
CA GLY A 67 2.10 -18.86 -21.15
C GLY A 67 2.02 -20.37 -20.94
N VAL A 68 3.18 -21.05 -20.97
CA VAL A 68 3.26 -22.51 -20.70
C VAL A 68 2.67 -22.88 -19.32
N PHE A 69 2.88 -22.03 -18.30
CA PHE A 69 2.28 -22.25 -17.00
C PHE A 69 0.74 -22.21 -17.05
N LYS A 70 0.16 -21.21 -17.73
CA LYS A 70 -1.30 -21.11 -17.91
C LYS A 70 -1.89 -22.30 -18.65
N ASP A 71 -1.22 -22.78 -19.69
CA ASP A 71 -1.68 -23.91 -20.51
C ASP A 71 -1.66 -25.24 -19.71
N LYS A 72 -0.78 -25.35 -18.72
CA LYS A 72 -0.65 -26.55 -17.89
C LYS A 72 -1.54 -26.55 -16.63
N LEU A 73 -2.19 -25.44 -16.31
CA LEU A 73 -3.04 -25.37 -15.13
C LEU A 73 -4.19 -26.40 -15.17
N PRO A 74 -4.61 -26.94 -14.01
CA PRO A 74 -4.07 -26.69 -12.67
C PRO A 74 -2.83 -27.52 -12.31
N PHE A 75 -2.36 -28.41 -13.19
CA PHE A 75 -1.28 -29.37 -12.94
C PHE A 75 0.06 -28.86 -13.47
N VAL A 76 0.88 -28.34 -12.57
CA VAL A 76 2.20 -27.77 -12.90
C VAL A 76 3.31 -28.44 -12.12
N THR A 77 4.51 -28.53 -12.69
CA THR A 77 5.70 -29.00 -11.97
C THR A 77 6.29 -27.87 -11.13
N LEU A 78 6.85 -28.20 -9.97
CA LEU A 78 7.54 -27.21 -9.15
C LEU A 78 8.80 -26.66 -9.81
N HIS A 79 9.41 -27.43 -10.70
CA HIS A 79 10.50 -26.95 -11.58
C HIS A 79 10.03 -25.74 -12.43
N LEU A 80 8.85 -25.83 -13.03
CA LEU A 80 8.27 -24.73 -13.82
C LEU A 80 8.00 -23.50 -12.93
N VAL A 81 7.35 -23.70 -11.75
CA VAL A 81 7.07 -22.61 -10.80
C VAL A 81 8.37 -21.90 -10.37
N THR A 82 9.38 -22.66 -9.95
CA THR A 82 10.67 -22.13 -9.52
C THR A 82 11.39 -21.38 -10.63
N SER A 83 11.32 -21.89 -11.88
CA SER A 83 11.88 -21.22 -13.05
C SER A 83 11.21 -19.87 -13.31
N ILE A 84 9.88 -19.78 -13.15
CA ILE A 84 9.13 -18.52 -13.26
C ILE A 84 9.57 -17.55 -12.17
N VAL A 85 9.53 -17.98 -10.92
CA VAL A 85 9.93 -17.16 -9.76
C VAL A 85 11.36 -16.62 -9.91
N GLY A 86 12.30 -17.48 -10.28
CA GLY A 86 13.70 -17.07 -10.51
C GLY A 86 13.83 -16.02 -11.62
N LYS A 87 13.08 -16.18 -12.71
CA LYS A 87 13.06 -15.19 -13.79
C LYS A 87 12.47 -13.85 -13.32
N ILE A 88 11.34 -13.87 -12.61
CA ILE A 88 10.71 -12.65 -12.06
C ILE A 88 11.67 -11.93 -11.11
N ILE A 89 12.25 -12.63 -10.13
CA ILE A 89 13.19 -12.03 -9.18
C ILE A 89 14.41 -11.45 -9.88
N SER A 90 14.87 -12.09 -10.95
CA SER A 90 16.02 -11.58 -11.73
C SER A 90 15.76 -10.26 -12.45
N LEU A 91 14.51 -9.79 -12.52
CA LEU A 91 14.15 -8.47 -13.06
C LEU A 91 14.27 -7.34 -12.00
N SER A 92 14.46 -7.67 -10.73
CA SER A 92 14.46 -6.68 -9.61
C SER A 92 15.29 -5.42 -9.84
N PRO A 93 16.47 -5.47 -10.47
CA PRO A 93 17.25 -4.26 -10.71
C PRO A 93 16.53 -3.22 -11.59
N CYS A 94 15.65 -3.68 -12.49
CA CYS A 94 14.91 -2.82 -13.42
C CYS A 94 13.49 -2.51 -12.95
N VAL A 95 12.82 -3.47 -12.30
CA VAL A 95 11.41 -3.34 -11.91
C VAL A 95 11.23 -3.05 -10.40
N GLY A 96 12.30 -3.14 -9.61
CA GLY A 96 12.26 -2.89 -8.16
C GLY A 96 11.59 -4.01 -7.36
N ASN A 97 11.10 -3.65 -6.17
CA ASN A 97 10.53 -4.58 -5.20
C ASN A 97 9.23 -5.27 -5.66
N VAL A 98 8.57 -4.76 -6.68
CA VAL A 98 7.38 -5.42 -7.26
C VAL A 98 7.66 -6.85 -7.68
N SER A 99 8.89 -7.16 -8.13
CA SER A 99 9.31 -8.52 -8.44
C SER A 99 9.27 -9.47 -7.24
N LEU A 100 9.48 -8.97 -6.05
CA LEU A 100 9.40 -9.74 -4.81
C LEU A 100 7.94 -9.87 -4.34
N ILE A 101 7.19 -8.76 -4.28
CA ILE A 101 5.79 -8.76 -3.83
C ILE A 101 4.93 -9.63 -4.75
N MET A 102 5.07 -9.48 -6.07
CA MET A 102 4.27 -10.17 -7.08
C MET A 102 4.88 -11.51 -7.51
N SER A 103 5.46 -12.27 -6.57
CA SER A 103 5.95 -13.63 -6.77
C SER A 103 5.83 -14.49 -5.50
N ARG A 104 5.33 -13.96 -4.38
CA ARG A 104 5.34 -14.65 -3.09
C ARG A 104 4.37 -15.82 -3.01
N PHE A 105 3.21 -15.74 -3.65
CA PHE A 105 2.27 -16.86 -3.67
C PHE A 105 2.79 -18.00 -4.55
N LEU A 106 3.38 -17.69 -5.69
CA LEU A 106 4.10 -18.70 -6.49
C LEU A 106 5.24 -19.34 -5.70
N GLN A 107 6.03 -18.55 -4.95
CA GLN A 107 7.07 -19.09 -4.07
C GLN A 107 6.49 -20.01 -2.99
N SER A 108 5.31 -19.68 -2.45
CA SER A 108 4.65 -20.49 -1.41
C SER A 108 4.30 -21.89 -1.89
N ALA A 109 4.00 -22.07 -3.18
CA ALA A 109 3.75 -23.39 -3.76
C ALA A 109 4.98 -24.30 -3.67
N VAL A 110 6.19 -23.74 -3.71
CA VAL A 110 7.44 -24.51 -3.65
C VAL A 110 7.66 -25.20 -2.28
N PHE A 111 7.04 -24.72 -1.20
CA PHE A 111 7.14 -25.37 0.12
C PHE A 111 6.43 -26.72 0.18
N PHE A 112 5.46 -26.98 -0.70
CA PHE A 112 4.69 -28.22 -0.75
C PHE A 112 5.32 -29.27 -1.66
N ARG A 113 6.63 -29.15 -1.91
CA ARG A 113 7.36 -30.08 -2.77
C ARG A 113 7.52 -31.46 -2.13
N HIS A 114 7.21 -32.51 -2.92
CA HIS A 114 7.67 -33.87 -2.70
C HIS A 114 8.76 -34.23 -3.72
N ASP A 115 8.56 -33.77 -4.95
CA ASP A 115 9.44 -33.96 -6.09
C ASP A 115 9.35 -32.73 -7.03
N TRP A 116 10.39 -32.51 -7.83
CA TRP A 116 10.48 -31.35 -8.70
C TRP A 116 9.69 -31.50 -10.02
N ASP A 117 9.58 -32.74 -10.52
CA ASP A 117 9.06 -33.03 -11.85
C ASP A 117 7.65 -33.63 -11.83
N THR A 118 7.19 -34.09 -10.68
CA THR A 118 5.80 -34.56 -10.52
C THR A 118 4.83 -33.39 -10.56
N PRO A 119 3.80 -33.41 -11.45
CA PRO A 119 2.80 -32.36 -11.50
C PRO A 119 2.03 -32.24 -10.19
N LEU A 120 1.98 -31.00 -9.66
CA LEU A 120 1.23 -30.62 -8.47
C LEU A 120 -0.07 -29.94 -8.89
N ASP A 121 -1.18 -30.35 -8.31
CA ASP A 121 -2.48 -29.71 -8.50
C ASP A 121 -2.56 -28.43 -7.65
N LEU A 122 -2.29 -27.28 -8.26
CA LEU A 122 -2.33 -26.00 -7.56
C LEU A 122 -3.72 -25.58 -7.11
N SER A 123 -4.80 -26.09 -7.74
CA SER A 123 -6.18 -25.71 -7.38
C SER A 123 -6.57 -26.14 -5.96
N ARG A 124 -5.83 -27.06 -5.36
CA ARG A 124 -6.02 -27.50 -3.97
C ARG A 124 -5.57 -26.51 -2.92
N PHE A 125 -4.80 -25.49 -3.30
CA PHE A 125 -4.27 -24.51 -2.36
C PHE A 125 -5.17 -23.28 -2.27
N GLN A 126 -5.43 -22.80 -1.05
CA GLN A 126 -6.22 -21.58 -0.79
C GLN A 126 -5.65 -20.31 -1.44
N PHE A 127 -4.37 -20.31 -1.79
CA PHE A 127 -3.68 -19.20 -2.45
C PHE A 127 -3.59 -19.36 -3.97
N PHE A 128 -4.24 -20.34 -4.56
CA PHE A 128 -4.24 -20.55 -6.01
C PHE A 128 -4.74 -19.34 -6.80
N PRO A 129 -5.84 -18.67 -6.40
CA PRO A 129 -6.26 -17.45 -7.10
C PRO A 129 -5.18 -16.37 -7.12
N GLN A 130 -4.47 -16.18 -6.02
CA GLN A 130 -3.38 -15.20 -5.94
C GLN A 130 -2.17 -15.60 -6.82
N CYS A 131 -1.88 -16.90 -6.99
CA CYS A 131 -0.89 -17.34 -7.96
C CYS A 131 -1.27 -16.95 -9.39
N LEU A 132 -2.56 -17.06 -9.75
CA LEU A 132 -3.07 -16.61 -11.04
C LEU A 132 -2.96 -15.11 -11.21
N ASP A 133 -3.28 -14.34 -10.16
CA ASP A 133 -3.14 -12.88 -10.15
C ASP A 133 -1.69 -12.46 -10.37
N GLU A 134 -0.71 -13.14 -9.74
CA GLU A 134 0.71 -12.88 -9.95
C GLU A 134 1.13 -13.17 -11.41
N VAL A 135 0.67 -14.29 -11.97
CA VAL A 135 0.98 -14.65 -13.38
C VAL A 135 0.36 -13.65 -14.36
N ASN A 136 -0.92 -13.31 -14.18
CA ASN A 136 -1.59 -12.33 -15.04
C ASN A 136 -0.95 -10.94 -14.90
N PHE A 137 -0.59 -10.52 -13.68
CA PHE A 137 0.11 -9.27 -13.45
C PHE A 137 1.39 -9.19 -14.30
N TRP A 138 2.21 -10.23 -14.31
CA TRP A 138 3.46 -10.23 -15.09
C TRP A 138 3.23 -10.30 -16.59
N LEU A 139 2.21 -11.02 -17.07
CA LEU A 139 1.83 -11.02 -18.49
C LEU A 139 1.43 -9.61 -18.96
N ASP A 140 0.70 -8.85 -18.15
CA ASP A 140 0.15 -7.55 -18.52
C ASP A 140 1.15 -6.40 -18.34
N ASN A 141 2.10 -6.54 -17.39
CA ASN A 141 2.90 -5.41 -16.92
C ASN A 141 4.41 -5.58 -17.12
N CYS A 142 4.92 -6.77 -17.43
CA CYS A 142 6.36 -7.01 -17.52
C CYS A 142 7.08 -6.02 -18.48
N VAL A 143 6.50 -5.75 -19.63
CA VAL A 143 7.05 -4.80 -20.61
C VAL A 143 6.95 -3.36 -20.11
N LYS A 144 5.83 -2.98 -19.52
CA LYS A 144 5.57 -1.60 -19.04
C LYS A 144 6.49 -1.22 -17.88
N LEU A 145 6.80 -2.19 -17.01
CA LEU A 145 7.66 -1.99 -15.85
C LEU A 145 9.15 -2.07 -16.18
N ASN A 146 9.51 -2.50 -17.39
CA ASN A 146 10.88 -2.77 -17.79
C ASN A 146 11.64 -1.48 -18.14
N CYS A 147 11.68 -0.52 -17.21
CA CYS A 147 12.52 0.66 -17.35
C CYS A 147 12.71 1.32 -15.99
N LYS A 148 13.94 1.42 -15.53
CA LYS A 148 14.29 2.17 -14.32
C LYS A 148 15.24 3.30 -14.68
N LYS A 149 14.92 4.52 -14.28
CA LYS A 149 15.82 5.65 -14.40
C LYS A 149 16.91 5.59 -13.33
N LEU A 150 18.14 5.84 -13.72
CA LEU A 150 19.33 5.76 -12.84
C LEU A 150 19.42 6.93 -11.85
N PHE A 151 18.95 8.12 -12.26
CA PHE A 151 19.14 9.38 -11.52
C PHE A 151 17.81 10.06 -11.16
N GLU A 152 16.69 9.32 -11.15
CA GLU A 152 15.43 9.87 -10.70
C GLU A 152 15.34 9.77 -9.17
N TYR A 153 15.83 10.80 -8.49
CA TYR A 153 15.62 10.98 -7.05
C TYR A 153 14.35 11.81 -6.85
N SER A 154 13.23 11.14 -6.67
CA SER A 154 12.02 11.85 -6.26
C SER A 154 12.11 12.11 -4.76
N GLN A 155 12.26 13.39 -4.37
CA GLN A 155 12.24 13.76 -2.95
C GLN A 155 10.84 13.50 -2.38
N PRO A 156 10.74 12.95 -1.18
CA PRO A 156 9.47 12.83 -0.48
C PRO A 156 8.82 14.20 -0.29
N VAL A 157 7.54 14.28 -0.60
CA VAL A 157 6.73 15.50 -0.43
C VAL A 157 5.86 15.40 0.82
N VAL A 158 5.52 14.18 1.22
CA VAL A 158 4.71 13.87 2.39
C VAL A 158 5.45 12.90 3.29
N ILE A 159 5.43 13.19 4.58
CA ILE A 159 5.90 12.30 5.65
C ILE A 159 4.67 11.72 6.34
N VAL A 160 4.69 10.41 6.60
CA VAL A 160 3.66 9.69 7.35
C VAL A 160 4.35 8.88 8.45
N CYS A 161 3.85 8.95 9.68
CA CYS A 161 4.31 8.12 10.80
C CYS A 161 3.14 7.29 11.31
N THR A 162 3.37 6.01 11.57
CA THR A 162 2.32 5.07 12.02
C THR A 162 2.77 4.22 13.19
N ASP A 163 1.80 3.83 14.03
CA ASP A 163 1.98 2.89 15.12
C ASP A 163 0.73 2.06 15.37
N ALA A 164 0.88 0.88 15.97
CA ALA A 164 -0.20 -0.02 16.32
C ALA A 164 -0.08 -0.51 17.77
N SER A 165 -1.11 -0.27 18.57
CA SER A 165 -1.30 -0.88 19.88
C SER A 165 -2.00 -2.25 19.78
N ASP A 166 -2.41 -2.82 20.91
CA ASP A 166 -3.15 -4.08 20.94
C ASP A 166 -4.61 -3.93 20.49
N PHE A 167 -5.16 -2.73 20.53
CA PHE A 167 -6.59 -2.48 20.26
C PHE A 167 -6.85 -1.45 19.17
N ALA A 168 -5.85 -0.66 18.76
CA ALA A 168 -6.03 0.41 17.78
C ALA A 168 -4.74 0.69 17.02
N CYS A 169 -4.85 1.42 15.94
CA CYS A 169 -3.72 2.04 15.24
C CYS A 169 -3.93 3.55 15.15
N GLY A 170 -2.81 4.26 14.98
CA GLY A 170 -2.80 5.69 14.82
C GLY A 170 -1.59 6.16 14.03
N GLY A 171 -1.65 7.42 13.63
CA GLY A 171 -0.54 8.04 12.93
C GLY A 171 -0.84 9.46 12.52
N HIS A 172 0.17 10.09 11.97
CA HIS A 172 0.07 11.46 11.47
C HIS A 172 0.77 11.60 10.13
N ALA A 173 0.38 12.63 9.40
CA ALA A 173 0.98 12.98 8.12
C ALA A 173 1.12 14.50 7.99
N HIS A 174 2.16 14.94 7.29
CA HIS A 174 2.37 16.35 6.96
C HIS A 174 3.15 16.49 5.64
N PHE A 175 3.03 17.64 5.01
CA PHE A 175 3.95 18.02 3.94
C PHE A 175 5.29 18.40 4.51
N VAL A 176 6.39 18.04 3.80
CA VAL A 176 7.78 18.34 4.24
C VAL A 176 8.00 19.84 4.48
N ASP A 177 7.29 20.70 3.76
CA ASP A 177 7.38 22.16 3.81
C ASP A 177 6.34 22.83 4.73
N LYS A 178 5.54 22.04 5.49
CA LYS A 178 4.50 22.56 6.39
C LYS A 178 4.64 22.00 7.80
N GLU A 179 4.27 22.83 8.77
CA GLU A 179 4.24 22.45 10.19
C GLU A 179 2.90 21.86 10.61
N GLU A 180 1.87 21.96 9.77
CA GLU A 180 0.55 21.42 10.08
C GLU A 180 0.51 19.91 9.87
N PHE A 181 -0.03 19.19 10.87
CA PHE A 181 -0.18 17.75 10.86
C PHE A 181 -1.64 17.35 10.73
N ASP A 182 -1.91 16.47 9.77
CA ASP A 182 -3.11 15.65 9.78
C ASP A 182 -2.84 14.40 10.62
N PHE A 183 -3.84 13.90 11.35
CA PHE A 183 -3.72 12.70 12.16
C PHE A 183 -4.90 11.77 11.95
N PHE A 184 -4.71 10.49 12.23
CA PHE A 184 -5.78 9.50 12.32
C PHE A 184 -5.57 8.58 13.52
N TYR A 185 -6.65 7.99 13.98
CA TYR A 185 -6.65 6.84 14.87
C TYR A 185 -7.87 5.98 14.55
N GLN A 186 -7.73 4.67 14.70
CA GLN A 186 -8.78 3.72 14.36
C GLN A 186 -8.69 2.50 15.26
N ALA A 187 -9.79 2.19 15.97
CA ALA A 187 -9.89 0.95 16.72
C ALA A 187 -9.90 -0.25 15.76
N PHE A 188 -9.26 -1.33 16.15
CA PHE A 188 -9.27 -2.58 15.40
C PHE A 188 -10.60 -3.31 15.56
N PHE A 189 -11.03 -4.04 14.53
CA PHE A 189 -12.04 -5.06 14.68
C PHE A 189 -11.56 -6.17 15.63
N SER A 190 -12.48 -6.91 16.22
CA SER A 190 -12.13 -8.04 17.11
C SER A 190 -11.20 -9.06 16.44
N MET A 191 -11.35 -9.29 15.14
CA MET A 191 -10.44 -10.17 14.38
C MET A 191 -9.05 -9.55 14.14
N GLU A 192 -8.98 -8.24 13.95
CA GLU A 192 -7.72 -7.52 13.71
C GLU A 192 -6.87 -7.41 14.99
N SER A 193 -7.52 -7.21 16.14
CA SER A 193 -6.84 -7.19 17.44
C SER A 193 -6.18 -8.54 17.80
N THR A 194 -6.62 -9.66 17.19
CA THR A 194 -5.99 -10.98 17.36
C THR A 194 -4.72 -11.17 16.53
N LEU A 195 -4.40 -10.25 15.63
CA LEU A 195 -3.19 -10.30 14.84
C LEU A 195 -1.93 -10.15 15.72
N ASP A 196 -0.83 -10.72 15.23
CA ASP A 196 0.47 -10.42 15.83
C ASP A 196 0.89 -8.95 15.60
N SER A 197 1.91 -8.49 16.31
CA SER A 197 2.41 -7.12 16.19
C SER A 197 2.72 -6.74 14.74
N ASN A 198 3.34 -7.62 13.94
CA ASN A 198 3.63 -7.33 12.54
C ASN A 198 2.35 -7.09 11.73
N GLY A 199 1.32 -7.93 11.93
CA GLY A 199 0.06 -7.79 11.23
C GLY A 199 -0.69 -6.51 11.61
N ARG A 200 -0.69 -6.12 12.88
CA ARG A 200 -1.30 -4.86 13.35
C ARG A 200 -0.57 -3.63 12.79
N GLU A 201 0.76 -3.65 12.81
CA GLU A 201 1.56 -2.56 12.23
C GLU A 201 1.35 -2.40 10.72
N MET A 202 1.24 -3.51 9.99
CA MET A 202 0.93 -3.46 8.57
C MET A 202 -0.47 -2.91 8.30
N LEU A 203 -1.45 -3.20 9.18
CA LEU A 203 -2.77 -2.55 9.12
C LEU A 203 -2.68 -1.06 9.40
N ALA A 204 -1.86 -0.64 10.38
CA ALA A 204 -1.65 0.78 10.66
C ALA A 204 -1.12 1.52 9.42
N ILE A 205 -0.15 0.94 8.71
CA ILE A 205 0.36 1.48 7.44
C ILE A 205 -0.76 1.61 6.39
N LEU A 206 -1.54 0.56 6.20
CA LEU A 206 -2.63 0.55 5.23
C LEU A 206 -3.72 1.58 5.57
N TYR A 207 -4.11 1.65 6.84
CA TYR A 207 -5.16 2.57 7.31
C TYR A 207 -4.71 4.01 7.25
N ALA A 208 -3.44 4.30 7.56
CA ALA A 208 -2.85 5.61 7.35
C ALA A 208 -2.93 6.05 5.89
N LEU A 209 -2.45 5.21 4.96
CA LEU A 209 -2.48 5.50 3.54
C LEU A 209 -3.90 5.75 3.03
N ARG A 210 -4.88 4.99 3.52
CA ARG A 210 -6.30 5.14 3.15
C ARG A 210 -6.92 6.39 3.76
N SER A 211 -6.64 6.69 5.03
CA SER A 211 -7.13 7.89 5.72
C SER A 211 -6.56 9.16 5.12
N PHE A 212 -5.27 9.15 4.76
CA PHE A 212 -4.61 10.28 4.13
C PHE A 212 -4.64 10.23 2.59
N LYS A 213 -5.58 9.49 1.99
CA LYS A 213 -5.66 9.31 0.53
C LYS A 213 -5.58 10.63 -0.24
N ALA A 214 -6.30 11.66 0.19
CA ALA A 214 -6.28 12.97 -0.46
C ALA A 214 -4.89 13.64 -0.39
N LEU A 215 -4.18 13.43 0.72
CA LEU A 215 -2.85 13.98 0.95
C LEU A 215 -1.77 13.27 0.14
N VAL A 216 -1.83 11.93 0.03
CA VAL A 216 -0.75 11.10 -0.53
C VAL A 216 -0.89 10.83 -2.03
N ARG A 217 -2.09 10.95 -2.60
CA ARG A 217 -2.38 10.61 -4.00
C ARG A 217 -1.47 11.37 -4.98
N GLY A 218 -0.82 10.62 -5.88
CA GLY A 218 0.06 11.15 -6.91
C GLY A 218 1.41 11.66 -6.38
N LYS A 219 1.79 11.33 -5.15
CA LYS A 219 2.98 11.88 -4.49
C LYS A 219 4.00 10.82 -4.09
N VAL A 220 5.21 11.29 -3.80
CA VAL A 220 6.26 10.52 -3.15
C VAL A 220 6.10 10.69 -1.64
N VAL A 221 5.96 9.58 -0.95
CA VAL A 221 5.66 9.51 0.48
C VAL A 221 6.77 8.77 1.20
N LYS A 222 7.31 9.39 2.24
CA LYS A 222 8.18 8.73 3.21
C LYS A 222 7.33 8.30 4.41
N LEU A 223 7.26 6.99 4.65
CA LEU A 223 6.49 6.43 5.75
C LEU A 223 7.42 5.82 6.79
N TYR A 224 7.20 6.16 8.05
CA TYR A 224 7.95 5.67 9.19
C TYR A 224 7.08 4.78 10.08
N THR A 225 7.68 3.68 10.56
CA THR A 225 7.11 2.76 11.56
C THR A 225 8.23 2.30 12.51
N ASP A 226 7.93 2.01 13.76
CA ASP A 226 8.88 1.45 14.70
C ASP A 226 9.00 -0.08 14.63
N ASN A 227 8.25 -0.72 13.73
CA ASN A 227 8.34 -2.16 13.47
C ASN A 227 9.18 -2.47 12.23
N LYS A 228 10.40 -2.95 12.46
CA LYS A 228 11.35 -3.28 11.40
C LYS A 228 10.83 -4.37 10.44
N ASN A 229 10.08 -5.35 10.95
CA ASN A 229 9.54 -6.40 10.10
C ASN A 229 8.41 -5.85 9.20
N ALA A 230 7.51 -5.04 9.76
CA ALA A 230 6.43 -4.41 8.99
C ALA A 230 7.00 -3.55 7.85
N SER A 231 8.05 -2.75 8.10
CA SER A 231 8.68 -1.95 7.05
C SER A 231 9.23 -2.81 5.90
N ILE A 232 9.91 -3.92 6.22
CA ILE A 232 10.48 -4.82 5.20
C ILE A 232 9.37 -5.56 4.44
N ILE A 233 8.39 -6.10 5.17
CA ILE A 233 7.31 -6.91 4.58
C ILE A 233 6.44 -6.06 3.64
N SER A 234 6.11 -4.84 4.04
CA SER A 234 5.32 -3.92 3.21
C SER A 234 6.00 -3.59 1.88
N MET A 235 7.34 -3.59 1.85
CA MET A 235 8.12 -3.29 0.65
C MET A 235 8.53 -4.52 -0.17
N LYS A 236 8.67 -5.70 0.46
CA LYS A 236 9.25 -6.90 -0.20
C LYS A 236 8.34 -8.13 -0.15
N GLY A 237 7.18 -8.01 0.49
CA GLY A 237 6.29 -9.15 0.71
C GLY A 237 6.79 -10.13 1.76
N SER A 238 5.98 -11.15 2.04
CA SER A 238 6.20 -12.16 3.07
C SER A 238 5.89 -13.57 2.57
N MET A 239 6.54 -14.57 3.15
CA MET A 239 6.17 -15.98 2.98
C MET A 239 4.98 -16.39 3.87
N SER A 240 4.62 -15.60 4.88
CA SER A 240 3.34 -15.75 5.59
C SER A 240 2.21 -15.28 4.69
N LEU A 241 1.29 -16.16 4.31
CA LEU A 241 0.18 -15.86 3.40
C LEU A 241 -0.68 -14.68 3.90
N ARG A 242 -0.86 -14.57 5.21
CA ARG A 242 -1.61 -13.47 5.83
C ARG A 242 -0.89 -12.14 5.63
N LEU A 243 0.38 -12.06 6.00
CA LEU A 243 1.18 -10.83 5.87
C LEU A 243 1.39 -10.46 4.39
N GLN A 244 1.46 -11.45 3.51
CA GLN A 244 1.53 -11.23 2.08
C GLN A 244 0.26 -10.57 1.52
N ARG A 245 -0.92 -10.98 1.98
CA ARG A 245 -2.18 -10.33 1.59
C ARG A 245 -2.18 -8.86 2.00
N GLN A 246 -1.75 -8.54 3.21
CA GLN A 246 -1.63 -7.14 3.68
C GLN A 246 -0.60 -6.35 2.85
N ALA A 247 0.55 -6.94 2.53
CA ALA A 247 1.54 -6.30 1.65
C ALA A 247 0.98 -6.01 0.25
N LEU A 248 0.19 -6.93 -0.30
CA LEU A 248 -0.50 -6.73 -1.58
C LEU A 248 -1.54 -5.61 -1.51
N GLU A 249 -2.32 -5.50 -0.43
CA GLU A 249 -3.28 -4.41 -0.27
C GLU A 249 -2.59 -3.05 -0.21
N ILE A 250 -1.45 -2.95 0.49
CA ILE A 250 -0.62 -1.73 0.50
C ILE A 250 -0.12 -1.42 -0.91
N PHE A 251 0.44 -2.41 -1.61
CA PHE A 251 0.93 -2.27 -2.98
C PHE A 251 -0.18 -1.83 -3.94
N GLN A 252 -1.34 -2.48 -3.91
CA GLN A 252 -2.49 -2.16 -4.75
C GLN A 252 -3.02 -0.75 -4.48
N PHE A 253 -3.10 -0.35 -3.20
CA PHE A 253 -3.48 1.02 -2.87
C PHE A 253 -2.51 2.04 -3.48
N CYS A 254 -1.21 1.82 -3.34
CA CYS A 254 -0.19 2.70 -3.89
C CYS A 254 -0.28 2.76 -5.43
N ALA A 255 -0.43 1.62 -6.10
CA ALA A 255 -0.57 1.55 -7.55
C ALA A 255 -1.81 2.27 -8.07
N MET A 256 -2.99 2.02 -7.47
CA MET A 256 -4.25 2.65 -7.87
C MET A 256 -4.28 4.17 -7.63
N ASN A 257 -3.54 4.67 -6.66
CA ASN A 257 -3.51 6.09 -6.31
C ASN A 257 -2.27 6.81 -6.82
N ASN A 258 -1.41 6.14 -7.61
CA ASN A 258 -0.14 6.67 -8.10
C ASN A 258 0.74 7.23 -6.96
N VAL A 259 0.88 6.46 -5.88
CA VAL A 259 1.70 6.79 -4.71
C VAL A 259 3.02 6.04 -4.81
N THR A 260 4.12 6.76 -4.74
CA THR A 260 5.45 6.16 -4.55
C THR A 260 5.76 6.20 -3.06
N VAL A 261 5.75 5.05 -2.40
CA VAL A 261 6.00 4.97 -0.96
C VAL A 261 7.37 4.38 -0.67
N GLU A 262 8.11 5.01 0.24
CA GLU A 262 9.31 4.47 0.86
C GLU A 262 9.03 4.25 2.35
N ILE A 263 9.06 2.99 2.81
CA ILE A 263 8.76 2.64 4.19
C ILE A 263 10.07 2.35 4.91
N GLU A 264 10.33 3.09 5.97
CA GLU A 264 11.56 3.01 6.75
C GLU A 264 11.25 2.78 8.23
N TRP A 265 12.11 2.00 8.87
CA TRP A 265 12.06 1.79 10.30
C TRP A 265 12.73 2.95 11.05
N ILE A 266 12.09 3.43 12.11
CA ILE A 266 12.67 4.38 13.07
C ILE A 266 12.61 3.81 14.49
N PRO A 267 13.51 4.22 15.39
CA PRO A 267 13.39 3.88 16.81
C PRO A 267 12.10 4.42 17.41
N ARG A 268 11.51 3.68 18.36
CA ARG A 268 10.27 4.08 19.05
C ARG A 268 10.34 5.48 19.66
N SER A 269 11.50 5.88 20.19
CA SER A 269 11.72 7.24 20.72
C SER A 269 11.55 8.36 19.68
N LEU A 270 11.57 8.05 18.39
CA LEU A 270 11.28 9.00 17.31
C LEU A 270 9.85 8.83 16.76
N ASN A 271 9.07 7.87 17.28
CA ASN A 271 7.70 7.59 16.87
C ASN A 271 6.67 7.87 17.99
N GLU A 272 7.03 8.61 19.02
CA GLU A 272 6.22 8.81 20.24
C GLU A 272 4.83 9.39 19.95
N TYR A 273 4.73 10.30 18.98
CA TYR A 273 3.44 10.91 18.63
C TYR A 273 2.50 9.88 17.97
N ALA A 274 2.98 9.05 17.06
CA ALA A 274 2.17 7.98 16.47
C ALA A 274 1.80 6.92 17.52
N ASP A 275 2.73 6.53 18.44
CA ASP A 275 2.46 5.63 19.58
C ASP A 275 1.35 6.23 20.47
N SER A 276 1.37 7.52 20.74
CA SER A 276 0.30 8.17 21.52
C SER A 276 -1.06 8.09 20.80
N LEU A 277 -1.08 8.31 19.48
CA LEU A 277 -2.31 8.23 18.67
C LEU A 277 -2.87 6.81 18.59
N SER A 278 -2.03 5.77 18.55
CA SER A 278 -2.46 4.36 18.57
C SER A 278 -3.15 3.95 19.88
N ARG A 279 -3.07 4.78 20.92
CA ARG A 279 -3.65 4.55 22.25
C ARG A 279 -4.79 5.49 22.60
N VAL A 280 -5.20 6.35 21.65
CA VAL A 280 -6.30 7.29 21.85
C VAL A 280 -7.62 6.54 22.04
N VAL A 281 -8.34 6.89 23.08
CA VAL A 281 -9.77 6.57 23.24
C VAL A 281 -10.56 7.84 22.91
N ASP A 282 -11.31 7.83 21.81
CA ASP A 282 -12.11 9.00 21.41
C ASP A 282 -13.40 9.10 22.23
N PHE A 283 -13.36 9.86 23.29
CA PHE A 283 -14.55 10.15 24.10
C PHE A 283 -15.62 10.98 23.36
N ASN A 284 -15.32 11.51 22.19
CA ASN A 284 -16.27 12.23 21.35
C ASN A 284 -16.96 11.33 20.32
N ASP A 285 -16.51 10.08 20.15
CA ASP A 285 -17.18 9.08 19.32
C ASP A 285 -18.29 8.41 20.14
N TRP A 286 -19.42 9.04 20.20
CA TRP A 286 -20.59 8.53 20.90
C TRP A 286 -21.69 8.12 19.91
N SER A 287 -22.49 7.15 20.32
CA SER A 287 -23.62 6.68 19.54
C SER A 287 -24.82 6.43 20.45
N VAL A 288 -25.98 6.28 19.85
CA VAL A 288 -27.19 5.89 20.59
C VAL A 288 -27.34 4.38 20.65
N SER A 289 -28.14 3.90 21.60
CA SER A 289 -28.50 2.47 21.68
C SER A 289 -29.27 2.05 20.42
N THR A 290 -29.17 0.77 20.05
CA THR A 290 -29.93 0.23 18.91
C THR A 290 -31.43 0.34 19.12
N ALA A 291 -31.92 0.10 20.35
CA ALA A 291 -33.33 0.24 20.68
C ALA A 291 -33.86 1.67 20.47
N PHE A 292 -33.06 2.68 20.78
CA PHE A 292 -33.42 4.07 20.52
C PHE A 292 -33.42 4.36 19.02
N PHE A 293 -32.41 3.88 18.27
CA PHE A 293 -32.36 4.02 16.83
C PHE A 293 -33.59 3.38 16.17
N ASP A 294 -33.95 2.15 16.55
CA ASP A 294 -35.10 1.41 16.00
C ASP A 294 -36.42 2.15 16.27
N TYR A 295 -36.57 2.71 17.46
CA TYR A 295 -37.73 3.54 17.82
C TYR A 295 -37.83 4.77 16.91
N ILE A 296 -36.72 5.53 16.73
CA ILE A 296 -36.72 6.71 15.86
C ILE A 296 -36.90 6.32 14.39
N ALA A 297 -36.32 5.19 13.95
CA ALA A 297 -36.49 4.69 12.60
C ALA A 297 -37.93 4.28 12.30
N SER A 298 -38.71 3.82 13.29
CA SER A 298 -40.13 3.53 13.15
C SER A 298 -40.98 4.78 12.91
N LEU A 299 -40.52 5.95 13.37
CA LEU A 299 -41.23 7.23 13.23
C LEU A 299 -40.81 8.01 11.99
N PHE A 300 -39.52 8.03 11.65
CA PHE A 300 -38.92 8.92 10.66
C PHE A 300 -38.10 8.17 9.58
N GLY A 301 -37.95 6.87 9.70
CA GLY A 301 -37.16 6.04 8.78
C GLY A 301 -37.93 5.62 7.50
N PRO A 302 -37.36 4.72 6.69
CA PRO A 302 -36.02 4.17 6.91
C PRO A 302 -34.91 5.21 6.65
N PHE A 303 -33.84 5.15 7.46
CA PHE A 303 -32.63 5.93 7.21
C PHE A 303 -31.76 5.21 6.20
N THR A 304 -31.15 5.98 5.27
CA THR A 304 -30.37 5.44 4.17
C THR A 304 -28.87 5.46 4.44
N VAL A 305 -28.42 6.39 5.29
CA VAL A 305 -26.99 6.58 5.56
C VAL A 305 -26.77 7.17 6.96
N ASP A 306 -25.75 6.67 7.66
CA ASP A 306 -25.24 7.22 8.91
C ASP A 306 -24.01 8.08 8.63
N ARG A 307 -24.10 9.39 8.93
CA ARG A 307 -23.06 10.34 8.54
C ARG A 307 -21.90 10.47 9.52
N PHE A 308 -22.06 9.99 10.73
CA PHE A 308 -21.08 10.18 11.81
C PHE A 308 -20.87 8.88 12.59
N ALA A 309 -20.39 7.84 11.92
CA ALA A 309 -20.24 6.54 12.53
C ALA A 309 -18.83 5.95 12.32
N SER A 310 -18.46 5.05 13.19
CA SER A 310 -17.37 4.12 13.01
C SER A 310 -17.94 2.73 12.71
N HIS A 311 -17.10 1.80 12.31
CA HIS A 311 -17.55 0.43 12.00
C HIS A 311 -18.28 -0.28 13.17
N TYR A 312 -18.01 0.12 14.43
CA TYR A 312 -18.64 -0.46 15.62
C TYR A 312 -19.87 0.34 16.09
N SER A 313 -20.07 1.59 15.64
CA SER A 313 -21.15 2.46 16.07
C SER A 313 -22.25 2.64 15.01
N ALA A 314 -22.00 2.29 13.76
CA ALA A 314 -22.89 2.49 12.62
C ALA A 314 -24.27 1.86 12.82
N LYS A 315 -25.33 2.63 12.54
CA LYS A 315 -26.72 2.21 12.60
C LYS A 315 -27.30 1.91 11.22
N CYS A 316 -26.72 2.40 10.15
CA CYS A 316 -27.08 2.11 8.78
C CYS A 316 -26.01 1.24 8.10
N ALA A 317 -26.42 0.48 7.09
CA ALA A 317 -25.48 -0.33 6.29
C ALA A 317 -24.46 0.55 5.54
N ARG A 318 -24.89 1.75 5.12
CA ARG A 318 -24.03 2.78 4.54
C ARG A 318 -23.70 3.81 5.61
N PHE A 319 -22.42 4.12 5.76
CA PHE A 319 -22.00 5.12 6.75
C PHE A 319 -20.73 5.85 6.33
N TYR A 320 -20.54 7.05 6.87
CA TYR A 320 -19.33 7.86 6.74
C TYR A 320 -18.60 7.92 8.08
N SER A 321 -17.28 7.83 8.03
CA SER A 321 -16.43 7.86 9.22
C SER A 321 -15.48 9.06 9.22
N LYS A 322 -15.00 9.40 10.41
CA LYS A 322 -14.01 10.48 10.59
C LYS A 322 -12.68 10.14 9.92
N PHE A 323 -12.23 8.91 10.07
CA PHE A 323 -11.06 8.33 9.44
C PHE A 323 -11.48 7.11 8.63
N TRP A 324 -10.67 6.69 7.69
CA TRP A 324 -11.00 5.51 6.92
C TRP A 324 -11.12 4.27 7.83
N CYS A 325 -12.18 3.54 7.70
CA CYS A 325 -12.33 2.21 8.29
C CYS A 325 -13.00 1.26 7.28
N PRO A 326 -12.82 -0.06 7.44
CA PRO A 326 -13.50 -1.04 6.59
C PRO A 326 -15.01 -0.85 6.57
N SER A 327 -15.61 -1.01 5.40
CA SER A 327 -17.05 -0.83 5.14
C SER A 327 -17.55 0.63 5.20
N SER A 328 -16.72 1.60 5.53
CA SER A 328 -17.06 3.02 5.39
C SER A 328 -17.21 3.38 3.91
N GLU A 329 -18.27 4.11 3.57
CA GLU A 329 -18.50 4.62 2.20
C GLU A 329 -17.52 5.73 1.85
N GLY A 330 -17.11 6.52 2.85
CA GLY A 330 -16.13 7.59 2.68
C GLY A 330 -15.62 8.17 4.00
N VAL A 331 -14.60 9.00 3.89
CA VAL A 331 -14.01 9.77 4.98
C VAL A 331 -14.56 11.19 4.90
N ASP A 332 -14.87 11.80 6.04
CA ASP A 332 -15.48 13.12 6.18
C ASP A 332 -16.84 13.24 5.51
N ALA A 333 -17.90 13.13 6.32
CA ALA A 333 -19.28 13.25 5.87
C ALA A 333 -19.58 14.59 5.15
N PHE A 334 -18.85 15.66 5.46
CA PHE A 334 -19.04 16.97 4.84
C PHE A 334 -18.43 17.12 3.45
N SER A 335 -17.71 16.09 2.99
CA SER A 335 -17.10 16.08 1.64
C SER A 335 -18.09 15.75 0.52
N VAL A 336 -19.33 15.36 0.87
CA VAL A 336 -20.36 14.90 -0.06
C VAL A 336 -21.67 15.67 0.11
N ASP A 337 -22.48 15.69 -0.95
CA ASP A 337 -23.85 16.19 -0.89
C ASP A 337 -24.74 15.19 -0.12
N TRP A 338 -25.64 15.72 0.73
CA TRP A 338 -26.59 14.92 1.51
C TRP A 338 -28.00 14.91 0.89
N ALA A 339 -28.23 15.63 -0.18
CA ALA A 339 -29.52 15.66 -0.88
C ALA A 339 -29.95 14.27 -1.35
N GLY A 340 -31.26 14.01 -1.37
CA GLY A 340 -31.83 12.74 -1.83
C GLY A 340 -31.74 11.58 -0.84
N GLU A 341 -31.02 11.73 0.27
CA GLU A 341 -30.87 10.72 1.32
C GLU A 341 -31.76 11.05 2.55
N ASN A 342 -32.12 10.01 3.31
CA ASN A 342 -32.70 10.18 4.64
C ASN A 342 -31.57 9.96 5.66
N ASN A 343 -30.97 11.05 6.12
CA ASN A 343 -29.73 11.03 6.87
C ASN A 343 -29.96 10.75 8.36
N TRP A 344 -29.17 9.81 8.93
CA TRP A 344 -29.02 9.64 10.36
C TRP A 344 -27.79 10.42 10.83
N LEU A 345 -27.97 11.35 11.78
CA LEU A 345 -26.96 12.35 12.14
C LEU A 345 -26.73 12.35 13.66
N VAL A 346 -25.63 11.76 14.10
CA VAL A 346 -25.18 11.73 15.51
C VAL A 346 -23.77 12.32 15.60
N PRO A 347 -23.58 13.63 15.26
CA PRO A 347 -22.27 14.23 15.21
C PRO A 347 -21.66 14.42 16.59
N PRO A 348 -20.31 14.45 16.70
CA PRO A 348 -19.63 15.04 17.84
C PRO A 348 -20.16 16.44 18.15
N VAL A 349 -20.23 16.81 19.43
CA VAL A 349 -20.87 18.07 19.87
C VAL A 349 -20.32 19.31 19.16
N TYR A 350 -19.01 19.36 18.94
CA TYR A 350 -18.35 20.48 18.26
C TYR A 350 -18.70 20.60 16.75
N LEU A 351 -19.25 19.55 16.15
CA LEU A 351 -19.69 19.53 14.74
C LEU A 351 -21.18 19.82 14.56
N ILE A 352 -21.98 19.90 15.63
CA ILE A 352 -23.44 20.07 15.52
C ILE A 352 -23.79 21.31 14.66
N GLY A 353 -23.15 22.44 14.92
CA GLY A 353 -23.40 23.66 14.15
C GLY A 353 -23.08 23.48 12.64
N ARG A 354 -21.91 22.90 12.35
CA ARG A 354 -21.52 22.58 10.96
C ARG A 354 -22.49 21.61 10.29
N THR A 355 -23.00 20.62 11.05
CA THR A 355 -23.98 19.64 10.57
C THR A 355 -25.29 20.33 10.16
N ILE A 356 -25.81 21.25 10.96
CA ILE A 356 -27.04 22.01 10.66
C ILE A 356 -26.83 22.83 9.37
N PHE A 357 -25.75 23.61 9.27
CA PHE A 357 -25.47 24.40 8.09
C PHE A 357 -25.29 23.56 6.83
N HIS A 358 -24.63 22.40 6.92
CA HIS A 358 -24.45 21.53 5.78
C HIS A 358 -25.76 20.88 5.33
N LEU A 359 -26.61 20.47 6.29
CA LEU A 359 -27.94 19.93 6.02
C LEU A 359 -28.82 20.97 5.26
N GLU A 360 -28.80 22.22 5.71
CA GLU A 360 -29.50 23.34 5.06
C GLU A 360 -28.92 23.63 3.66
N ALA A 361 -27.61 23.71 3.54
CA ALA A 361 -26.93 23.99 2.25
C ALA A 361 -27.20 22.93 1.19
N CYS A 362 -27.29 21.64 1.58
CA CYS A 362 -27.66 20.55 0.69
C CYS A 362 -29.18 20.46 0.43
N GLY A 363 -30.02 21.22 1.12
CA GLY A 363 -31.48 21.01 1.09
C GLY A 363 -31.88 19.60 1.51
N ALA A 364 -31.10 18.99 2.38
CA ALA A 364 -31.21 17.58 2.76
C ALA A 364 -32.17 17.38 3.93
N ARG A 365 -32.67 16.15 4.10
CA ARG A 365 -33.49 15.74 5.25
C ARG A 365 -32.78 14.69 6.10
N GLY A 366 -33.18 14.58 7.35
CA GLY A 366 -32.67 13.58 8.27
C GLY A 366 -33.08 13.82 9.71
N VAL A 367 -32.62 12.97 10.59
CA VAL A 367 -32.79 13.14 12.03
C VAL A 367 -31.44 13.44 12.66
N LEU A 368 -31.36 14.56 13.35
CA LEU A 368 -30.20 15.02 14.09
C LEU A 368 -30.41 14.76 15.59
N VAL A 369 -29.54 13.94 16.17
CA VAL A 369 -29.53 13.66 17.61
C VAL A 369 -28.51 14.56 18.28
N VAL A 370 -28.93 15.31 19.29
CA VAL A 370 -28.09 16.25 20.02
C VAL A 370 -28.33 16.16 21.52
N PRO A 371 -27.35 16.50 22.36
CA PRO A 371 -27.57 16.68 23.80
C PRO A 371 -28.54 17.81 24.05
N TYR A 372 -29.41 17.66 25.07
CA TYR A 372 -30.28 18.74 25.51
C TYR A 372 -29.51 19.76 26.35
N TRP A 373 -28.86 20.71 25.66
CA TRP A 373 -28.07 21.78 26.27
C TRP A 373 -28.56 23.15 25.79
N PRO A 374 -29.62 23.71 26.40
CA PRO A 374 -30.22 24.98 25.95
C PRO A 374 -29.27 26.19 25.96
N SER A 375 -28.21 26.14 26.75
CA SER A 375 -27.17 27.19 26.79
C SER A 375 -26.10 27.05 25.73
N ALA A 376 -26.06 25.95 25.00
CA ALA A 376 -25.05 25.72 23.95
C ALA A 376 -25.31 26.59 22.71
N VAL A 377 -24.24 27.02 22.03
CA VAL A 377 -24.32 27.89 20.85
C VAL A 377 -25.17 27.27 19.72
N PHE A 378 -25.07 25.96 19.52
CA PHE A 378 -25.86 25.25 18.49
C PHE A 378 -27.37 25.25 18.78
N TRP A 379 -27.79 25.41 20.07
CA TRP A 379 -29.20 25.36 20.45
C TRP A 379 -30.02 26.47 19.82
N GLN A 380 -29.43 27.65 19.64
CA GLN A 380 -30.08 28.80 19.01
C GLN A 380 -30.34 28.59 17.49
N LEU A 381 -29.62 27.66 16.84
CA LEU A 381 -29.79 27.38 15.41
C LEU A 381 -31.12 26.65 15.13
N PHE A 382 -31.74 25.99 16.11
CA PHE A 382 -33.02 25.31 15.94
C PHE A 382 -34.23 26.25 15.95
N PHE A 383 -34.05 27.51 16.28
CA PHE A 383 -35.14 28.51 16.37
C PHE A 383 -35.00 29.62 15.33
N ARG A 384 -34.17 29.42 14.35
CA ARG A 384 -34.07 30.27 13.15
C ARG A 384 -35.06 29.81 12.09
#